data_a5dccbee00a901280bb1de1f74aada14
#
_entry.id   a5dccbee00a901280bb1de1f74aada14
#
_cell.length_a   1.000
_cell.length_b   1.000
_cell.length_c   1.000
_cell.angle_alpha   90.00
_cell.angle_beta   90.00
_cell.angle_gamma   90.00
#
_symmetry.space_group_name_H-M   'P 1'
#
loop_
_entity.id
_entity.type
_entity.pdbx_description
1 polymer ?
#
loop_
_entity_poly.entity_id
_entity_poly.type
_entity_poly.pdbx_seq_one_letter_code
_entity_poly.pdbx_strand_id
1 'polypeptide(L)'
;RRQRQMCIRDSYQQGQVVSKTLAQNDAVSITLFSFDQGEEISTHASGGDAFVTCLDGVGKITIDGQAYVLQEGKSIVMPAGHPHAVYAQEQFKMLLVVVF
;
A
#
# COMPACT_ATOMS: atom_id res chain seq x y z
N ARG A 1 -4.72 -19.91 -5.71
CA ARG A 1 -5.83 -19.21 -5.07
C ARG A 1 -5.79 -19.37 -3.57
N ARG A 2 -5.81 -20.58 -3.08
CA ARG A 2 -5.62 -20.83 -1.67
C ARG A 2 -4.26 -20.30 -1.21
N GLN A 3 -3.24 -20.51 -2.00
CA GLN A 3 -1.92 -20.02 -1.75
C GLN A 3 -1.90 -18.50 -1.66
N ARG A 4 -2.65 -17.86 -2.54
CA ARG A 4 -2.76 -16.42 -2.53
C ARG A 4 -3.45 -15.93 -1.26
N GLN A 5 -4.49 -16.61 -0.83
CA GLN A 5 -5.14 -16.28 0.42
C GLN A 5 -4.20 -16.43 1.61
N MET A 6 -3.40 -17.48 1.61
CA MET A 6 -2.45 -17.69 2.68
C MET A 6 -1.41 -16.58 2.73
N CYS A 7 -0.90 -16.15 1.58
CA CYS A 7 0.03 -15.02 1.53
C CYS A 7 -0.61 -13.76 2.11
N ILE A 8 -1.87 -13.51 1.80
CA ILE A 8 -2.56 -12.36 2.32
C ILE A 8 -2.77 -12.46 3.81
N ARG A 9 -3.16 -13.64 4.30
CA ARG A 9 -3.41 -13.85 5.72
C ARG A 9 -2.16 -13.79 6.55
N ASP A 10 -1.08 -14.38 6.04
CA ASP A 10 0.12 -14.63 6.83
C ASP A 10 1.10 -13.47 6.79
N SER A 11 0.78 -12.39 6.10
CA SER A 11 1.75 -11.32 5.94
C SER A 11 1.70 -10.25 7.02
N TYR A 12 0.71 -10.27 7.92
CA TYR A 12 0.72 -9.34 9.04
C TYR A 12 1.77 -9.77 10.05
N GLN A 13 2.65 -8.84 10.41
CA GLN A 13 3.67 -9.05 11.42
C GLN A 13 3.49 -7.99 12.49
N GLN A 14 3.50 -8.42 13.75
CA GLN A 14 3.27 -7.53 14.87
C GLN A 14 4.28 -6.38 14.88
N GLY A 15 3.78 -5.15 14.90
CA GLY A 15 4.63 -3.97 14.96
C GLY A 15 5.46 -3.71 13.71
N GLN A 16 5.06 -4.26 12.57
CA GLN A 16 5.86 -4.17 11.34
C GLN A 16 5.04 -3.84 10.12
N VAL A 17 5.73 -3.31 9.13
CA VAL A 17 5.24 -3.22 7.76
C VAL A 17 6.00 -4.27 6.95
N VAL A 18 5.27 -5.18 6.33
CA VAL A 18 5.87 -6.22 5.51
C VAL A 18 5.55 -5.93 4.06
N SER A 19 6.56 -5.96 3.20
CA SER A 19 6.36 -5.77 1.76
C SER A 19 6.85 -6.97 1.00
N LYS A 20 6.13 -7.30 -0.07
CA LYS A 20 6.49 -8.40 -0.94
C LYS A 20 6.31 -7.95 -2.37
N THR A 21 7.41 -7.91 -3.12
CA THR A 21 7.36 -7.54 -4.53
C THR A 21 6.88 -8.73 -5.33
N LEU A 22 5.76 -8.56 -6.03
CA LEU A 22 5.14 -9.61 -6.82
C LEU A 22 5.67 -9.64 -8.25
N ALA A 23 5.95 -8.46 -8.80
CA ALA A 23 6.50 -8.32 -10.14
C ALA A 23 7.19 -6.98 -10.25
N GLN A 24 8.27 -6.93 -11.03
CA GLN A 24 9.00 -5.67 -11.22
C GLN A 24 9.76 -5.72 -12.53
N ASN A 25 9.64 -4.63 -13.30
CA ASN A 25 10.44 -4.43 -14.50
C ASN A 25 10.60 -2.93 -14.71
N ASP A 26 11.18 -2.52 -15.86
CA ASP A 26 11.46 -1.11 -16.11
C ASP A 26 10.21 -0.26 -16.26
N ALA A 27 9.07 -0.87 -16.53
CA ALA A 27 7.82 -0.16 -16.77
C ALA A 27 6.90 -0.17 -15.55
N VAL A 28 6.91 -1.24 -14.76
CA VAL A 28 5.91 -1.47 -13.71
C VAL A 28 6.55 -2.15 -12.51
N SER A 29 6.11 -1.75 -11.32
CA SER A 29 6.44 -2.44 -10.07
C SER A 29 5.14 -2.75 -9.34
N ILE A 30 4.95 -4.00 -8.93
CA ILE A 30 3.77 -4.44 -8.19
C ILE A 30 4.22 -5.00 -6.86
N THR A 31 3.77 -4.39 -5.76
CA THR A 31 4.18 -4.77 -4.41
C THR A 31 2.95 -4.90 -3.52
N LEU A 32 2.94 -5.95 -2.72
CA LEU A 32 1.92 -6.15 -1.69
C LEU A 32 2.49 -5.68 -0.36
N PHE A 33 1.77 -4.80 0.31
CA PHE A 33 2.14 -4.30 1.64
C PHE A 33 1.14 -4.79 2.67
N SER A 34 1.65 -5.15 3.84
CA SER A 34 0.83 -5.52 4.99
C SER A 34 1.31 -4.73 6.19
N PHE A 35 0.41 -3.95 6.79
CA PHE A 35 0.73 -3.07 7.91
C PHE A 35 0.04 -3.58 9.15
N ASP A 36 0.78 -3.67 10.25
CA ASP A 36 0.12 -3.82 11.55
C ASP A 36 -0.55 -2.50 11.91
N GLN A 37 -1.53 -2.56 12.79
CA GLN A 37 -2.24 -1.35 13.22
C GLN A 37 -1.27 -0.35 13.81
N GLY A 38 -1.38 0.91 13.38
CA GLY A 38 -0.54 1.99 13.87
C GLY A 38 0.78 2.15 13.14
N GLU A 39 1.13 1.23 12.26
CA GLU A 39 2.37 1.34 11.48
C GLU A 39 2.17 2.25 10.28
N GLU A 40 3.25 2.86 9.81
CA GLU A 40 3.14 3.83 8.74
C GLU A 40 4.39 3.85 7.86
N ILE A 41 4.21 4.35 6.65
CA ILE A 41 5.31 4.72 5.77
C ILE A 41 5.32 6.23 5.72
N SER A 42 6.45 6.84 6.12
CA SER A 42 6.57 8.29 6.17
C SER A 42 6.50 8.91 4.78
N THR A 43 6.31 10.23 4.75
CA THR A 43 6.14 10.98 3.51
C THR A 43 7.31 10.78 2.56
N HIS A 44 6.99 10.45 1.31
CA HIS A 44 7.97 10.32 0.25
C HIS A 44 7.26 10.54 -1.09
N ALA A 45 8.02 10.65 -2.16
CA ALA A 45 7.48 10.80 -3.50
C ALA A 45 8.07 9.71 -4.39
N SER A 46 7.27 9.17 -5.29
CA SER A 46 7.77 8.14 -6.21
C SER A 46 8.06 8.73 -7.58
N GLY A 47 8.92 8.04 -8.32
CA GLY A 47 9.27 8.45 -9.68
C GLY A 47 8.24 8.07 -10.73
N GLY A 48 7.20 7.34 -10.36
CA GLY A 48 6.13 6.94 -11.26
C GLY A 48 4.78 7.17 -10.63
N ASP A 49 3.73 7.06 -11.42
CA ASP A 49 2.36 7.14 -10.92
C ASP A 49 2.05 5.85 -10.16
N ALA A 50 1.53 6.00 -8.95
CA ALA A 50 1.21 4.85 -8.10
C ALA A 50 -0.30 4.67 -8.01
N PHE A 51 -0.72 3.43 -8.11
CA PHE A 51 -2.12 3.04 -7.95
C PHE A 51 -2.20 2.10 -6.76
N VAL A 52 -3.01 2.45 -5.78
CA VAL A 52 -3.13 1.67 -4.55
C VAL A 52 -4.55 1.14 -4.42
N THR A 53 -4.67 -0.15 -4.16
CA THR A 53 -5.96 -0.78 -3.85
C THR A 53 -5.88 -1.38 -2.46
N CYS A 54 -6.86 -1.07 -1.63
CA CYS A 54 -6.96 -1.66 -0.30
C CYS A 54 -7.56 -3.07 -0.44
N LEU A 55 -6.83 -4.06 0.06
CA LEU A 55 -7.27 -5.45 0.03
C LEU A 55 -7.91 -5.87 1.34
N ASP A 56 -7.54 -5.24 2.44
CA ASP A 56 -8.03 -5.63 3.76
C ASP A 56 -7.80 -4.47 4.73
N GLY A 57 -8.74 -4.26 5.64
CA GLY A 57 -8.59 -3.28 6.71
C GLY A 57 -8.85 -1.85 6.28
N VAL A 58 -8.27 -0.93 7.02
CA VAL A 58 -8.45 0.51 6.80
C VAL A 58 -7.11 1.22 6.88
N GLY A 59 -6.77 1.95 5.82
CA GLY A 59 -5.57 2.75 5.77
C GLY A 59 -5.89 4.20 5.47
N LYS A 60 -5.03 5.10 5.94
CA LYS A 60 -5.13 6.52 5.63
C LYS A 60 -3.96 6.89 4.73
N ILE A 61 -4.27 7.43 3.56
CA ILE A 61 -3.26 7.85 2.60
C ILE A 61 -3.30 9.37 2.51
N THR A 62 -2.15 10.00 2.73
CA THR A 62 -2.02 11.45 2.68
C THR A 62 -1.26 11.81 1.41
N ILE A 63 -1.86 12.64 0.57
CA ILE A 63 -1.26 13.11 -0.68
C ILE A 63 -1.28 14.63 -0.63
N ASP A 64 -0.10 15.26 -0.77
CA ASP A 64 0.06 16.71 -0.73
C ASP A 64 -0.58 17.33 0.51
N GLY A 65 -0.49 16.62 1.64
CA GLY A 65 -1.05 17.10 2.90
C GLY A 65 -2.52 16.82 3.11
N GLN A 66 -3.21 16.24 2.13
CA GLN A 66 -4.63 15.92 2.25
C GLN A 66 -4.81 14.43 2.48
N ALA A 67 -5.57 14.09 3.52
CA ALA A 67 -5.77 12.70 3.93
C ALA A 67 -7.00 12.09 3.28
N TYR A 68 -6.86 10.83 2.87
CA TYR A 68 -7.93 10.03 2.30
C TYR A 68 -7.99 8.71 3.05
N VAL A 69 -9.18 8.28 3.45
CA VAL A 69 -9.35 6.98 4.11
C VAL A 69 -9.64 5.94 3.04
N LEU A 70 -8.85 4.88 3.04
CA LEU A 70 -8.96 3.81 2.07
C LEU A 70 -9.43 2.54 2.76
N GLN A 71 -10.56 2.02 2.33
CA GLN A 71 -11.17 0.81 2.88
C GLN A 71 -11.11 -0.31 1.87
N GLU A 72 -11.41 -1.51 2.33
CA GLU A 72 -11.38 -2.70 1.49
C GLU A 72 -12.18 -2.47 0.21
N GLY A 73 -11.57 -2.78 -0.93
CA GLY A 73 -12.17 -2.63 -2.25
C GLY A 73 -12.04 -1.25 -2.86
N LYS A 74 -11.49 -0.28 -2.11
CA LYS A 74 -11.30 1.08 -2.63
C LYS A 74 -9.89 1.26 -3.17
N SER A 75 -9.76 2.18 -4.11
CA SER A 75 -8.48 2.46 -4.77
C SER A 75 -8.24 3.96 -4.85
N ILE A 76 -6.96 4.33 -4.94
CA ILE A 76 -6.56 5.73 -5.07
C ILE A 76 -5.33 5.81 -5.96
N VAL A 77 -5.20 6.91 -6.70
CA VAL A 77 -4.01 7.17 -7.52
C VAL A 77 -3.16 8.22 -6.81
N MET A 78 -1.87 7.93 -6.68
CA MET A 78 -0.88 8.87 -6.14
C MET A 78 0.02 9.30 -7.29
N PRO A 79 -0.13 10.54 -7.80
CA PRO A 79 0.64 10.98 -8.95
C PRO A 79 2.13 11.04 -8.67
N ALA A 80 2.95 10.83 -9.71
CA ALA A 80 4.39 10.90 -9.62
C ALA A 80 4.83 12.29 -9.12
N GLY A 81 5.84 12.32 -8.27
CA GLY A 81 6.41 13.56 -7.78
C GLY A 81 5.62 14.26 -6.70
N HIS A 82 4.45 13.76 -6.32
CA HIS A 82 3.68 14.34 -5.23
C HIS A 82 3.98 13.61 -3.93
N PRO A 83 4.26 14.32 -2.83
CA PRO A 83 4.52 13.68 -1.55
C PRO A 83 3.31 12.91 -1.06
N HIS A 84 3.55 11.70 -0.57
CA HIS A 84 2.48 10.89 -0.03
C HIS A 84 2.97 10.06 1.15
N ALA A 85 2.05 9.71 2.05
CA ALA A 85 2.33 8.91 3.22
C ALA A 85 1.18 7.94 3.44
N VAL A 86 1.46 6.83 4.12
CA VAL A 86 0.47 5.79 4.38
C VAL A 86 0.48 5.48 5.86
N TYR A 87 -0.68 5.43 6.49
CA TYR A 87 -0.84 5.10 7.89
C TYR A 87 -1.93 4.04 8.06
N ALA A 88 -1.66 3.00 8.83
CA ALA A 88 -2.61 1.92 9.06
C ALA A 88 -3.48 2.23 10.28
N GLN A 89 -4.73 2.62 10.05
CA GLN A 89 -5.69 2.85 11.14
C GLN A 89 -6.10 1.53 11.78
N GLU A 90 -6.12 0.46 10.99
CA GLU A 90 -6.30 -0.91 11.43
C GLU A 90 -5.26 -1.74 10.71
N GLN A 91 -5.17 -3.03 11.01
CA GLN A 91 -4.36 -3.90 10.17
C GLN A 91 -4.82 -3.71 8.73
N PHE A 92 -3.88 -3.47 7.83
CA PHE A 92 -4.19 -2.95 6.50
C PHE A 92 -3.30 -3.62 5.48
N LYS A 93 -3.91 -4.10 4.40
CA LYS A 93 -3.18 -4.63 3.25
C LYS A 93 -3.51 -3.82 2.03
N MET A 94 -2.48 -3.49 1.27
CA MET A 94 -2.67 -2.77 0.02
C MET A 94 -1.81 -3.36 -1.07
N LEU A 95 -2.33 -3.29 -2.27
CA LEU A 95 -1.58 -3.63 -3.47
C LEU A 95 -1.14 -2.33 -4.11
N LEU A 96 0.16 -2.17 -4.28
CA LEU A 96 0.74 -0.97 -4.86
C LEU A 96 1.26 -1.29 -6.25
N VAL A 97 0.76 -0.58 -7.25
CA VAL A 97 1.22 -0.68 -8.63
C VAL A 97 1.83 0.66 -9.01
N VAL A 98 3.10 0.66 -9.36
CA VAL A 98 3.79 1.88 -9.80
C VAL A 98 4.08 1.73 -11.29
N VAL A 99 3.66 2.73 -12.06
CA VAL A 99 3.90 2.78 -13.51
C VAL A 99 4.91 3.87 -13.77
N PHE A 100 6.04 3.47 -14.28
CA PHE A 100 7.16 4.40 -14.54
C PHE A 100 7.09 5.04 -15.91
#